data_769c21a9b4fc60b426a941a3a6dbb3d5
#
_entry.id   769c21a9b4fc60b426a941a3a6dbb3d5
#
_cell.length_a   1.000
_cell.length_b   1.000
_cell.length_c   1.000
_cell.angle_alpha   90.00
_cell.angle_beta   90.00
_cell.angle_gamma   90.00
#
_symmetry.space_group_name_H-M   'P 1'
#
loop_
_entity.id
_entity.type
_entity.pdbx_description
1 polymer ?
#
loop_
_entity_poly.entity_id
_entity_poly.type
_entity_poly.pdbx_seq_one_letter_code
_entity_poly.pdbx_strand_id
1 'polypeptide(L)'
;MPGQTVSDLVDAAAPALEIRALGKRFGAKVAVDAISLVIPTGSCYGLVGPNGAGKTTTLSMATGLLRPDAGQALISGIDVWQHPTEAKQLVGVLADGVKLFDRLTGEQLIRYHGLLAGLDADTVASRCSDLLAMLDLTGAGTTLVVDYSAGMTKKIALACALVHAPRLLVLDEPFESVDPVSAA
;
A
#
# COMPACT_ATOMS: atom_id res chain seq x y z
N MET A 1 -26.66 -4.37 -12.56
CA MET A 1 -25.81 -3.48 -13.38
C MET A 1 -24.62 -4.31 -13.81
N PRO A 2 -24.30 -4.51 -15.12
CA PRO A 2 -23.08 -5.18 -15.54
C PRO A 2 -21.90 -4.35 -15.03
N GLY A 3 -20.90 -5.02 -14.45
CA GLY A 3 -19.82 -4.39 -13.71
C GLY A 3 -18.98 -3.44 -14.55
N GLN A 4 -18.91 -2.20 -14.15
CA GLN A 4 -17.90 -1.25 -14.60
C GLN A 4 -16.53 -1.81 -14.21
N THR A 5 -15.63 -1.89 -15.17
CA THR A 5 -14.24 -2.27 -14.88
C THR A 5 -13.52 -1.09 -14.23
N VAL A 6 -12.48 -1.38 -13.44
CA VAL A 6 -11.65 -0.31 -12.84
C VAL A 6 -11.12 0.64 -13.91
N SER A 7 -10.81 0.14 -15.10
CA SER A 7 -10.35 0.95 -16.24
C SER A 7 -11.37 2.00 -16.67
N ASP A 8 -12.67 1.73 -16.52
CA ASP A 8 -13.75 2.66 -16.91
C ASP A 8 -13.98 3.77 -15.87
N LEU A 9 -13.51 3.56 -14.64
CA LEU A 9 -13.65 4.49 -13.53
C LEU A 9 -12.42 5.41 -13.35
N VAL A 10 -11.28 5.00 -13.91
CA VAL A 10 -10.03 5.74 -13.76
C VAL A 10 -10.01 6.94 -14.72
N ASP A 11 -9.97 8.13 -14.17
CA ASP A 11 -9.66 9.34 -14.93
C ASP A 11 -8.14 9.44 -15.13
N ALA A 12 -7.69 9.31 -16.38
CA ALA A 12 -6.26 9.42 -16.73
C ALA A 12 -5.66 10.81 -16.41
N ALA A 13 -6.49 11.85 -16.29
CA ALA A 13 -6.08 13.20 -15.93
C ALA A 13 -6.11 13.44 -14.41
N ALA A 14 -6.68 12.51 -13.62
CA ALA A 14 -6.77 12.66 -12.18
C ALA A 14 -5.40 12.48 -11.51
N PRO A 15 -5.14 13.18 -10.39
CA PRO A 15 -3.96 12.95 -9.58
C PRO A 15 -3.90 11.51 -9.04
N ALA A 16 -2.70 11.02 -8.75
CA ALA A 16 -2.52 9.70 -8.15
C ALA A 16 -3.25 9.60 -6.80
N LEU A 17 -3.21 10.67 -6.00
CA LEU A 17 -3.95 10.81 -4.75
C LEU A 17 -4.47 12.24 -4.60
N GLU A 18 -5.72 12.38 -4.23
CA GLU A 18 -6.31 13.64 -3.80
C GLU A 18 -6.99 13.47 -2.45
N ILE A 19 -6.61 14.30 -1.50
CA ILE A 19 -7.17 14.37 -0.15
C ILE A 19 -7.88 15.70 -0.02
N ARG A 20 -9.15 15.68 0.40
CA ARG A 20 -10.00 16.87 0.56
C ARG A 20 -10.49 16.95 1.99
N ALA A 21 -9.93 17.86 2.78
CA ALA A 21 -10.34 18.18 4.13
C ALA A 21 -10.52 16.96 5.05
N LEU A 22 -9.59 15.97 4.96
CA LEU A 22 -9.64 14.78 5.83
C LEU A 22 -9.50 15.19 7.30
N GLY A 23 -10.43 14.69 8.12
CA GLY A 23 -10.45 14.89 9.55
C GLY A 23 -10.65 13.59 10.31
N LYS A 24 -9.95 13.46 11.47
CA LYS A 24 -10.07 12.31 12.38
C LYS A 24 -9.91 12.72 13.84
N ARG A 25 -10.84 12.22 14.66
CA ARG A 25 -10.77 12.36 16.12
C ARG A 25 -10.80 10.99 16.78
N PHE A 26 -10.08 10.86 17.87
CA PHE A 26 -10.12 9.71 18.77
C PHE A 26 -10.54 10.21 20.16
N GLY A 27 -11.81 10.07 20.49
CA GLY A 27 -12.38 10.70 21.68
C GLY A 27 -12.23 12.22 21.64
N ALA A 28 -11.58 12.79 22.66
CA ALA A 28 -11.32 14.24 22.71
C ALA A 28 -10.11 14.69 21.87
N LYS A 29 -9.24 13.76 21.44
CA LYS A 29 -8.01 14.08 20.68
C LYS A 29 -8.31 14.25 19.21
N VAL A 30 -7.98 15.40 18.63
CA VAL A 30 -7.93 15.60 17.18
C VAL A 30 -6.61 15.01 16.68
N ALA A 31 -6.66 13.98 15.85
CA ALA A 31 -5.49 13.35 15.26
C ALA A 31 -5.14 13.93 13.90
N VAL A 32 -6.16 14.32 13.13
CA VAL A 32 -6.02 14.98 11.83
C VAL A 32 -7.10 16.04 11.72
N ASP A 33 -6.73 17.26 11.33
CA ASP A 33 -7.64 18.41 11.22
C ASP A 33 -7.65 18.96 9.80
N ALA A 34 -8.69 18.60 9.05
CA ALA A 34 -9.01 19.12 7.71
C ALA A 34 -7.83 19.16 6.71
N ILE A 35 -6.99 18.13 6.70
CA ILE A 35 -5.84 18.05 5.77
C ILE A 35 -6.34 17.94 4.33
N SER A 36 -5.75 18.75 3.44
CA SER A 36 -5.94 18.66 1.99
C SER A 36 -4.59 18.55 1.30
N LEU A 37 -4.50 17.67 0.29
CA LEU A 37 -3.26 17.35 -0.42
C LEU A 37 -3.58 16.81 -1.80
N VAL A 38 -2.79 17.17 -2.80
CA VAL A 38 -2.85 16.61 -4.15
C VAL A 38 -1.48 16.09 -4.53
N ILE A 39 -1.40 14.81 -4.91
CA ILE A 39 -0.19 14.15 -5.39
C ILE A 39 -0.38 13.84 -6.88
N PRO A 40 0.33 14.53 -7.79
CA PRO A 40 0.26 14.25 -9.21
C PRO A 40 0.75 12.84 -9.56
N THR A 41 0.22 12.26 -10.64
CA THR A 41 0.73 11.00 -11.18
C THR A 41 2.20 11.13 -11.58
N GLY A 42 3.01 10.09 -11.28
CA GLY A 42 4.44 10.06 -11.59
C GLY A 42 5.31 10.88 -10.64
N SER A 43 4.76 11.43 -9.56
CA SER A 43 5.52 12.16 -8.53
C SER A 43 5.86 11.28 -7.33
N CYS A 44 6.94 11.65 -6.62
CA CYS A 44 7.28 11.12 -5.30
C CYS A 44 7.03 12.21 -4.25
N TYR A 45 6.27 11.86 -3.20
CA TYR A 45 5.87 12.82 -2.16
C TYR A 45 6.23 12.29 -0.77
N GLY A 46 6.99 13.07 0.00
CA GLY A 46 7.37 12.75 1.38
C GLY A 46 6.49 13.45 2.41
N LEU A 47 5.79 12.68 3.25
CA LEU A 47 5.05 13.22 4.40
C LEU A 47 5.95 13.21 5.64
N VAL A 48 6.42 14.39 6.05
CA VAL A 48 7.37 14.56 7.15
C VAL A 48 6.71 15.27 8.33
N GLY A 49 7.05 14.87 9.54
CA GLY A 49 6.55 15.49 10.78
C GLY A 49 6.93 14.68 12.02
N PRO A 50 6.80 15.26 13.22
CA PRO A 50 7.12 14.55 14.46
C PRO A 50 6.21 13.34 14.71
N ASN A 51 6.61 12.47 15.65
CA ASN A 51 5.76 11.36 16.09
C ASN A 51 4.47 11.91 16.71
N GLY A 52 3.34 11.28 16.36
CA GLY A 52 2.01 11.74 16.78
C GLY A 52 1.42 12.90 15.95
N ALA A 53 2.09 13.38 14.90
CA ALA A 53 1.57 14.42 14.01
C ALA A 53 0.41 13.96 13.09
N GLY A 54 -0.03 12.71 13.20
CA GLY A 54 -1.14 12.19 12.39
C GLY A 54 -0.74 11.61 11.03
N LYS A 55 0.55 11.41 10.73
CA LYS A 55 1.05 10.86 9.46
C LYS A 55 0.40 9.52 9.12
N THR A 56 0.61 8.50 9.95
CA THR A 56 0.03 7.15 9.80
C THR A 56 -1.50 7.21 9.76
N THR A 57 -2.13 8.06 10.58
CA THR A 57 -3.60 8.24 10.56
C THR A 57 -4.06 8.79 9.21
N THR A 58 -3.37 9.79 8.67
CA THR A 58 -3.68 10.37 7.35
C THR A 58 -3.50 9.35 6.24
N LEU A 59 -2.38 8.61 6.22
CA LEU A 59 -2.11 7.55 5.24
C LEU A 59 -3.16 6.43 5.34
N SER A 60 -3.52 6.00 6.55
CA SER A 60 -4.55 4.97 6.76
C SER A 60 -5.93 5.41 6.25
N MET A 61 -6.29 6.69 6.40
CA MET A 61 -7.54 7.21 5.84
C MET A 61 -7.49 7.31 4.32
N ALA A 62 -6.37 7.76 3.77
CA ALA A 62 -6.17 7.92 2.33
C ALA A 62 -6.16 6.58 1.58
N THR A 63 -5.80 5.48 2.25
CA THR A 63 -5.72 4.12 1.67
C THR A 63 -6.91 3.23 2.00
N GLY A 64 -7.92 3.75 2.74
CA GLY A 64 -9.12 3.00 3.07
C GLY A 64 -8.96 2.00 4.23
N LEU A 65 -7.87 2.11 5.03
CA LEU A 65 -7.66 1.30 6.22
C LEU A 65 -8.36 1.87 7.46
N LEU A 66 -8.58 3.19 7.49
CA LEU A 66 -9.25 3.89 8.59
C LEU A 66 -10.28 4.86 8.04
N ARG A 67 -11.54 4.73 8.47
CA ARG A 67 -12.60 5.63 8.02
C ARG A 67 -12.42 7.03 8.61
N PRO A 68 -12.39 8.09 7.78
CA PRO A 68 -12.36 9.46 8.25
C PRO A 68 -13.69 9.85 8.90
N ASP A 69 -13.66 10.85 9.78
CA ASP A 69 -14.87 11.46 10.36
C ASP A 69 -15.38 12.57 9.46
N ALA A 70 -14.51 13.17 8.64
CA ALA A 70 -14.85 14.20 7.65
C ALA A 70 -13.88 14.14 6.46
N GLY A 71 -14.32 14.70 5.33
CA GLY A 71 -13.52 14.80 4.12
C GLY A 71 -13.57 13.56 3.24
N GLN A 72 -12.73 13.55 2.20
CA GLN A 72 -12.67 12.51 1.16
C GLN A 72 -11.23 12.22 0.78
N ALA A 73 -10.98 10.98 0.35
CA ALA A 73 -9.75 10.59 -0.33
C ALA A 73 -10.09 9.90 -1.66
N LEU A 74 -9.43 10.33 -2.73
CA LEU A 74 -9.61 9.78 -4.07
C LEU A 74 -8.26 9.27 -4.59
N ILE A 75 -8.25 8.06 -5.14
CA ILE A 75 -7.09 7.45 -5.81
C ILE A 75 -7.42 7.39 -7.30
N SER A 76 -6.65 8.10 -8.12
CA SER A 76 -6.92 8.22 -9.58
C SER A 76 -8.37 8.62 -9.87
N GLY A 77 -8.94 9.54 -9.09
CA GLY A 77 -10.32 9.99 -9.21
C GLY A 77 -11.37 9.12 -8.52
N ILE A 78 -11.02 7.92 -8.04
CA ILE A 78 -11.94 6.98 -7.40
C ILE A 78 -12.00 7.24 -5.89
N ASP A 79 -13.19 7.53 -5.36
CA ASP A 79 -13.39 7.71 -3.91
C ASP A 79 -13.18 6.39 -3.16
N VAL A 80 -12.24 6.40 -2.22
CA VAL A 80 -11.78 5.22 -1.47
C VAL A 80 -12.89 4.57 -0.63
N TRP A 81 -13.89 5.36 -0.21
CA TRP A 81 -14.96 4.89 0.67
C TRP A 81 -16.27 4.61 -0.06
N GLN A 82 -16.47 5.20 -1.24
CA GLN A 82 -17.63 4.91 -2.10
C GLN A 82 -17.36 3.69 -3.00
N HIS A 83 -16.11 3.54 -3.46
CA HIS A 83 -15.68 2.46 -4.35
C HIS A 83 -14.44 1.72 -3.79
N PRO A 84 -14.57 1.07 -2.60
CA PRO A 84 -13.40 0.53 -1.89
C PRO A 84 -12.70 -0.61 -2.63
N THR A 85 -13.41 -1.41 -3.40
CA THR A 85 -12.85 -2.53 -4.16
C THR A 85 -11.95 -2.03 -5.29
N GLU A 86 -12.46 -1.08 -6.05
CA GLU A 86 -11.78 -0.47 -7.19
C GLU A 86 -10.57 0.35 -6.73
N ALA A 87 -10.72 1.14 -5.67
CA ALA A 87 -9.63 1.93 -5.09
C ALA A 87 -8.48 1.04 -4.59
N LYS A 88 -8.80 -0.10 -3.94
CA LYS A 88 -7.79 -1.04 -3.43
C LYS A 88 -7.00 -1.73 -4.54
N GLN A 89 -7.57 -1.89 -5.72
CA GLN A 89 -6.84 -2.43 -6.88
C GLN A 89 -5.79 -1.45 -7.42
N LEU A 90 -5.91 -0.16 -7.10
CA LEU A 90 -5.00 0.90 -7.56
C LEU A 90 -3.92 1.27 -6.55
N VAL A 91 -4.00 0.79 -5.31
CA VAL A 91 -3.07 1.16 -4.25
C VAL A 91 -2.35 -0.03 -3.65
N GLY A 92 -1.02 0.06 -3.57
CA GLY A 92 -0.19 -0.82 -2.74
C GLY A 92 0.16 -0.10 -1.45
N VAL A 93 0.04 -0.80 -0.32
CA VAL A 93 0.33 -0.22 0.99
C VAL A 93 1.34 -1.07 1.73
N LEU A 94 2.46 -0.47 2.12
CA LEU A 94 3.38 -1.00 3.10
C LEU A 94 3.16 -0.20 4.39
N ALA A 95 2.31 -0.72 5.27
CA ALA A 95 2.05 -0.11 6.56
C ALA A 95 3.13 -0.49 7.57
N ASP A 96 3.42 0.43 8.51
CA ASP A 96 4.28 0.11 9.64
C ASP A 96 3.67 -0.98 10.53
N GLY A 97 4.52 -1.85 11.09
CA GLY A 97 4.11 -2.91 12.03
C GLY A 97 3.18 -3.98 11.43
N VAL A 98 3.08 -4.09 10.11
CA VAL A 98 2.26 -5.12 9.44
C VAL A 98 2.74 -6.53 9.86
N LYS A 99 1.80 -7.34 10.36
CA LYS A 99 2.03 -8.77 10.61
C LYS A 99 1.68 -9.57 9.37
N LEU A 100 2.66 -10.26 8.83
CA LEU A 100 2.49 -11.16 7.70
C LEU A 100 2.02 -12.55 8.19
N PHE A 101 1.47 -13.36 7.28
CA PHE A 101 1.18 -14.76 7.56
C PHE A 101 2.48 -15.55 7.69
N ASP A 102 2.88 -15.84 8.90
CA ASP A 102 4.16 -16.45 9.27
C ASP A 102 4.35 -17.89 8.77
N ARG A 103 3.24 -18.62 8.57
CA ARG A 103 3.21 -20.03 8.11
C ARG A 103 3.15 -20.20 6.58
N LEU A 104 3.19 -19.12 5.84
CA LEU A 104 3.35 -19.15 4.39
C LEU A 104 4.82 -18.96 4.02
N THR A 105 5.24 -19.51 2.87
CA THR A 105 6.51 -19.12 2.27
C THR A 105 6.38 -17.74 1.62
N GLY A 106 7.50 -17.08 1.36
CA GLY A 106 7.48 -15.78 0.68
C GLY A 106 6.77 -15.84 -0.68
N GLU A 107 7.03 -16.90 -1.46
CA GLU A 107 6.34 -17.12 -2.74
C GLU A 107 4.84 -17.30 -2.56
N GLN A 108 4.42 -18.13 -1.59
CA GLN A 108 3.00 -18.35 -1.30
C GLN A 108 2.30 -17.06 -0.88
N LEU A 109 2.99 -16.22 -0.10
CA LEU A 109 2.44 -14.96 0.38
C LEU A 109 2.23 -13.96 -0.77
N ILE A 110 3.21 -13.79 -1.67
CA ILE A 110 3.06 -12.93 -2.85
C ILE A 110 1.91 -13.43 -3.73
N ARG A 111 1.87 -14.75 -4.02
CA ARG A 111 0.81 -15.37 -4.82
C ARG A 111 -0.57 -15.15 -4.20
N TYR A 112 -0.69 -15.32 -2.88
CA TYR A 112 -1.93 -15.06 -2.16
C TYR A 112 -2.42 -13.62 -2.37
N HIS A 113 -1.52 -12.63 -2.21
CA HIS A 113 -1.87 -11.22 -2.42
C HIS A 113 -2.25 -10.92 -3.88
N GLY A 114 -1.56 -11.49 -4.86
CA GLY A 114 -1.88 -11.32 -6.27
C GLY A 114 -3.26 -11.87 -6.65
N LEU A 115 -3.57 -13.09 -6.20
CA LEU A 115 -4.88 -13.71 -6.42
C LEU A 115 -6.01 -12.93 -5.69
N LEU A 116 -5.75 -12.46 -4.48
CA LEU A 116 -6.70 -11.65 -3.72
C LEU A 116 -6.99 -10.31 -4.41
N ALA A 117 -6.01 -9.74 -5.10
CA ALA A 117 -6.18 -8.54 -5.92
C ALA A 117 -6.90 -8.80 -7.26
N GLY A 118 -7.26 -10.06 -7.57
CA GLY A 118 -8.02 -10.45 -8.75
C GLY A 118 -7.18 -10.75 -10.00
N LEU A 119 -5.85 -10.92 -9.84
CA LEU A 119 -4.99 -11.34 -10.95
C LEU A 119 -5.19 -12.83 -11.26
N ASP A 120 -5.00 -13.21 -12.53
CA ASP A 120 -4.95 -14.61 -12.94
C ASP A 120 -3.66 -15.30 -12.47
N ALA A 121 -3.68 -16.63 -12.41
CA ALA A 121 -2.60 -17.43 -11.83
C ALA A 121 -1.27 -17.29 -12.60
N ASP A 122 -1.32 -17.16 -13.91
CA ASP A 122 -0.12 -17.08 -14.76
C ASP A 122 0.55 -15.70 -14.58
N THR A 123 -0.22 -14.62 -14.57
CA THR A 123 0.24 -13.27 -14.27
C THR A 123 0.85 -13.22 -12.87
N VAL A 124 0.19 -13.82 -11.87
CA VAL A 124 0.71 -13.88 -10.49
C VAL A 124 2.03 -14.64 -10.43
N ALA A 125 2.15 -15.78 -11.13
CA ALA A 125 3.36 -16.58 -11.15
C ALA A 125 4.55 -15.81 -11.74
N SER A 126 4.36 -15.14 -12.87
CA SER A 126 5.38 -14.31 -13.51
C SER A 126 5.82 -13.18 -12.60
N ARG A 127 4.88 -12.36 -12.11
CA ARG A 127 5.18 -11.22 -11.23
C ARG A 127 5.84 -11.63 -9.91
N CYS A 128 5.44 -12.78 -9.36
CA CYS A 128 6.06 -13.32 -8.15
C CYS A 128 7.54 -13.61 -8.39
N SER A 129 7.89 -14.27 -9.49
CA SER A 129 9.28 -14.55 -9.86
C SER A 129 10.09 -13.26 -10.03
N ASP A 130 9.54 -12.28 -10.76
CA ASP A 130 10.19 -11.00 -11.02
C ASP A 130 10.44 -10.22 -9.71
N LEU A 131 9.45 -10.18 -8.81
CA LEU A 131 9.56 -9.49 -7.52
C LEU A 131 10.57 -10.17 -6.58
N LEU A 132 10.59 -11.50 -6.52
CA LEU A 132 11.59 -12.23 -5.74
C LEU A 132 13.01 -11.96 -6.25
N ALA A 133 13.19 -11.91 -7.57
CA ALA A 133 14.48 -11.58 -8.18
C ALA A 133 14.88 -10.12 -7.92
N MET A 134 13.98 -9.17 -8.15
CA MET A 134 14.21 -7.73 -7.96
C MET A 134 14.60 -7.38 -6.50
N LEU A 135 14.01 -8.07 -5.53
CA LEU A 135 14.22 -7.82 -4.10
C LEU A 135 15.32 -8.71 -3.49
N ASP A 136 16.03 -9.49 -4.32
CA ASP A 136 17.06 -10.41 -3.87
C ASP A 136 16.55 -11.41 -2.80
N LEU A 137 15.41 -12.04 -3.11
CA LEU A 137 14.75 -13.05 -2.28
C LEU A 137 14.57 -14.39 -2.98
N THR A 138 15.16 -14.60 -4.16
CA THR A 138 14.99 -15.83 -4.96
C THR A 138 15.37 -17.08 -4.16
N GLY A 139 16.49 -17.02 -3.41
CA GLY A 139 16.95 -18.13 -2.56
C GLY A 139 16.09 -18.37 -1.31
N ALA A 140 15.24 -17.42 -0.94
CA ALA A 140 14.40 -17.46 0.25
C ALA A 140 12.90 -17.63 -0.08
N GLY A 141 12.51 -17.63 -1.36
CA GLY A 141 11.11 -17.70 -1.78
C GLY A 141 10.35 -18.92 -1.23
N THR A 142 11.02 -20.02 -1.00
CA THR A 142 10.47 -21.27 -0.43
C THR A 142 10.62 -21.40 1.10
N THR A 143 11.30 -20.43 1.75
CA THR A 143 11.45 -20.38 3.20
C THR A 143 10.18 -19.80 3.83
N LEU A 144 9.80 -20.28 5.02
CA LEU A 144 8.65 -19.73 5.75
C LEU A 144 8.94 -18.29 6.22
N VAL A 145 7.92 -17.45 6.18
CA VAL A 145 8.05 -16.03 6.58
C VAL A 145 8.45 -15.87 8.05
N VAL A 146 8.09 -16.84 8.92
CA VAL A 146 8.53 -16.86 10.34
C VAL A 146 10.05 -16.91 10.49
N ASP A 147 10.75 -17.48 9.50
CA ASP A 147 12.22 -17.65 9.53
C ASP A 147 12.94 -16.47 8.84
N TYR A 148 12.21 -15.44 8.39
CA TYR A 148 12.78 -14.29 7.72
C TYR A 148 13.44 -13.33 8.72
N SER A 149 14.56 -12.73 8.31
CA SER A 149 15.09 -11.56 8.99
C SER A 149 14.16 -10.36 8.86
N ALA A 150 14.29 -9.33 9.72
CA ALA A 150 13.48 -8.11 9.63
C ALA A 150 13.56 -7.45 8.24
N GLY A 151 14.75 -7.43 7.63
CA GLY A 151 14.95 -6.92 6.27
C GLY A 151 14.22 -7.75 5.21
N MET A 152 14.30 -9.09 5.30
CA MET A 152 13.56 -9.98 4.40
C MET A 152 12.03 -9.82 4.57
N THR A 153 11.57 -9.66 5.80
CA THR A 153 10.13 -9.42 6.10
C THR A 153 9.65 -8.12 5.46
N LYS A 154 10.43 -7.04 5.52
CA LYS A 154 10.09 -5.78 4.83
C LYS A 154 10.10 -5.94 3.30
N LYS A 155 11.09 -6.62 2.74
CA LYS A 155 11.17 -6.90 1.29
C LYS A 155 9.96 -7.69 0.80
N ILE A 156 9.56 -8.75 1.51
CA ILE A 156 8.40 -9.55 1.10
C ILE A 156 7.08 -8.79 1.27
N ALA A 157 6.94 -7.95 2.30
CA ALA A 157 5.78 -7.08 2.46
C ALA A 157 5.68 -6.06 1.31
N LEU A 158 6.81 -5.51 0.88
CA LEU A 158 6.87 -4.64 -0.30
C LEU A 158 6.48 -5.40 -1.59
N ALA A 159 6.97 -6.64 -1.77
CA ALA A 159 6.57 -7.47 -2.90
C ALA A 159 5.05 -7.70 -2.93
N CYS A 160 4.43 -7.98 -1.77
CA CYS A 160 2.98 -8.12 -1.65
C CYS A 160 2.23 -6.84 -2.03
N ALA A 161 2.76 -5.66 -1.66
CA ALA A 161 2.18 -4.38 -2.02
C ALA A 161 2.31 -4.05 -3.52
N LEU A 162 3.30 -4.63 -4.22
CA LEU A 162 3.60 -4.36 -5.62
C LEU A 162 3.00 -5.37 -6.60
N VAL A 163 2.64 -6.58 -6.16
CA VAL A 163 2.29 -7.70 -7.06
C VAL A 163 1.15 -7.39 -8.03
N HIS A 164 0.20 -6.55 -7.64
CA HIS A 164 -0.92 -6.16 -8.49
C HIS A 164 -0.63 -4.91 -9.35
N ALA A 165 0.64 -4.43 -9.39
CA ALA A 165 1.08 -3.25 -10.14
C ALA A 165 0.23 -2.01 -9.84
N PRO A 166 0.20 -1.55 -8.58
CA PRO A 166 -0.61 -0.42 -8.16
C PRO A 166 -0.17 0.88 -8.87
N ARG A 167 -1.12 1.81 -9.06
CA ARG A 167 -0.83 3.17 -9.55
C ARG A 167 -0.30 4.10 -8.48
N LEU A 168 -0.64 3.83 -7.22
CA LEU A 168 -0.17 4.53 -6.04
C LEU A 168 0.50 3.55 -5.09
N LEU A 169 1.72 3.82 -4.69
CA LEU A 169 2.40 3.09 -3.61
C LEU A 169 2.51 3.98 -2.39
N VAL A 170 2.01 3.51 -1.26
CA VAL A 170 2.08 4.19 0.04
C VAL A 170 2.97 3.40 0.97
N LEU A 171 4.03 4.06 1.45
CA LEU A 171 5.02 3.48 2.35
C LEU A 171 4.99 4.25 3.68
N ASP A 172 4.66 3.57 4.77
CA ASP A 172 4.71 4.14 6.12
C ASP A 172 5.95 3.60 6.84
N GLU A 173 6.87 4.48 7.16
CA GLU A 173 8.17 4.20 7.79
C GLU A 173 9.01 3.08 7.10
N PRO A 174 9.21 3.15 5.77
CA PRO A 174 9.81 2.05 5.00
C PRO A 174 11.26 1.77 5.38
N PHE A 175 11.96 2.74 5.99
CA PHE A 175 13.38 2.63 6.36
C PHE A 175 13.61 2.35 7.84
N GLU A 176 12.56 2.23 8.66
CA GLU A 176 12.72 1.85 10.05
C GLU A 176 13.32 0.45 10.14
N SER A 177 14.36 0.27 10.94
CA SER A 177 15.13 -0.99 11.07
C SER A 177 15.97 -1.40 9.84
N VAL A 178 16.12 -0.55 8.84
CA VAL A 178 17.14 -0.73 7.79
C VAL A 178 18.40 -0.02 8.23
N ASP A 179 19.47 -0.78 8.46
CA ASP A 179 20.78 -0.21 8.81
C ASP A 179 21.30 0.58 7.59
N PRO A 180 21.53 1.90 7.71
CA PRO A 180 21.98 2.72 6.59
C PRO A 180 23.39 2.33 6.08
N VAL A 181 24.13 1.50 6.81
CA VAL A 181 25.49 1.04 6.45
C VAL A 181 25.45 -0.15 5.50
N SER A 182 24.33 -0.86 5.36
CA SER A 182 24.20 -2.03 4.47
C SER A 182 23.82 -1.69 3.03
N ALA A 183 23.76 -0.42 2.68
CA ALA A 183 23.33 0.08 1.35
C ALA A 183 24.52 0.66 0.52
N ALA A 184 25.77 0.30 0.83
CA ALA A 184 26.96 0.71 0.08
C ALA A 184 27.55 -0.47 -0.70
#